data_90958ba008b20e108f0bf1439efe7dc6
#
_entry.id   90958ba008b20e108f0bf1439efe7dc6
#
_cell.length_a   1.000
_cell.length_b   1.000
_cell.length_c   1.000
_cell.angle_alpha   90.00
_cell.angle_beta   90.00
_cell.angle_gamma   90.00
#
_symmetry.space_group_name_H-M   'P 1'
#
loop_
_entity.id
_entity.type
_entity.pdbx_description
1 polymer ?
#
loop_
_entity_poly.entity_id
_entity_poly.type
_entity_poly.pdbx_seq_one_letter_code
_entity_poly.pdbx_strand_id
1 'polypeptide(L)'
;MSMSENTLCKAAFSDILLDGDITPCCYIKRNSNTSKIKDVDNLNDWFFNNKELISLRENLSTNIKDNKCNVCWKAEAEKKWTLRTSQEYKLQPPKAKLLHITGGRLCNLACRMCGPSFSSMIQVENRPWQNDNSLDHNYNWIDDQDNVAKIVQFINNQDIEQMQLQGGEPQLMKGFVDIITQIDSKKRSQLGLHVTTNASIFNEKFWEQAVKFWRVTAGISIDATGSRYDVIRYDGDWKTTEKNCVNILDYLWTNRIDPGPNPALNLNIVFQLANVDQCGVMNSFYEDLQKRFPGLAFQYTMLPITDMGASNKAWDIQNLPLEILNSLPDIKEDTQLVKQWRQGIDYAIENNGYNENYKQQVLTREEYFLNVYGKNLWTERPDWFEIYNR
;
A
#
# COMPACT_ATOMS: atom_id res chain seq x y z
N MET A 1 16.81 3.24 -29.73
CA MET A 1 17.00 1.84 -29.31
C MET A 1 15.68 1.37 -28.74
N SER A 2 15.09 0.31 -29.30
CA SER A 2 13.80 -0.19 -28.82
C SER A 2 13.96 -0.77 -27.41
N MET A 3 13.09 -0.37 -26.47
CA MET A 3 13.05 -0.88 -25.10
C MET A 3 12.73 -2.38 -24.99
N SER A 4 12.66 -3.12 -26.11
CA SER A 4 12.09 -4.47 -26.16
C SER A 4 13.06 -5.63 -25.92
N GLU A 5 14.36 -5.40 -25.79
CA GLU A 5 15.33 -6.51 -25.67
C GLU A 5 15.91 -6.73 -24.28
N ASN A 6 15.80 -5.76 -23.37
CA ASN A 6 16.33 -5.92 -22.01
C ASN A 6 15.29 -6.55 -21.09
N THR A 7 15.57 -7.75 -20.56
CA THR A 7 14.69 -8.47 -19.61
C THR A 7 15.07 -8.24 -18.15
N LEU A 8 16.16 -7.53 -17.86
CA LEU A 8 16.62 -7.30 -16.49
C LEU A 8 15.57 -6.60 -15.62
N CYS A 9 15.49 -7.03 -14.37
CA CYS A 9 14.60 -6.46 -13.35
C CYS A 9 15.35 -6.36 -12.02
N LYS A 10 15.46 -5.16 -11.48
CA LYS A 10 16.13 -4.92 -10.18
C LYS A 10 15.57 -5.80 -9.08
N ALA A 11 14.25 -5.94 -8.98
CA ALA A 11 13.62 -6.69 -7.90
C ALA A 11 14.11 -8.14 -7.78
N ALA A 12 14.33 -8.84 -8.91
CA ALA A 12 14.84 -10.21 -8.89
C ALA A 12 16.24 -10.34 -8.25
N PHE A 13 17.03 -9.27 -8.25
CA PHE A 13 18.41 -9.26 -7.78
C PHE A 13 18.60 -8.55 -6.44
N SER A 14 17.64 -7.76 -5.98
CA SER A 14 17.83 -6.92 -4.79
C SER A 14 16.68 -6.95 -3.78
N ASP A 15 15.52 -7.47 -4.13
CA ASP A 15 14.35 -7.33 -3.28
C ASP A 15 13.89 -8.67 -2.71
N ILE A 16 13.32 -8.61 -1.50
CA ILE A 16 12.60 -9.72 -0.88
C ILE A 16 11.27 -9.19 -0.36
N LEU A 17 10.22 -9.88 -0.71
CA LEU A 17 8.88 -9.66 -0.20
C LEU A 17 8.48 -10.84 0.69
N LEU A 18 8.03 -10.54 1.91
CA LEU A 18 7.53 -11.49 2.90
C LEU A 18 6.07 -11.17 3.22
N ASP A 19 5.20 -12.15 3.01
CA ASP A 19 3.78 -12.08 3.43
C ASP A 19 3.26 -13.44 3.92
N GLY A 20 4.14 -14.17 4.57
CA GLY A 20 4.01 -15.58 4.87
C GLY A 20 4.62 -16.46 3.79
N ASP A 21 4.50 -16.05 2.55
CA ASP A 21 5.29 -16.55 1.42
C ASP A 21 6.55 -15.69 1.22
N ILE A 22 7.53 -16.21 0.48
CA ILE A 22 8.76 -15.50 0.15
C ILE A 22 8.86 -15.36 -1.35
N THR A 23 8.89 -14.12 -1.84
CA THR A 23 9.03 -13.81 -3.28
C THR A 23 10.00 -12.64 -3.50
N PRO A 24 10.63 -12.53 -4.67
CA PRO A 24 11.46 -11.37 -4.99
C PRO A 24 10.62 -10.16 -5.45
N CYS A 25 9.30 -10.31 -5.66
CA CYS A 25 8.47 -9.28 -6.26
C CYS A 25 6.98 -9.55 -6.00
N CYS A 26 6.20 -8.48 -5.80
CA CYS A 26 4.74 -8.56 -5.58
C CYS A 26 3.94 -9.04 -6.81
N TYR A 27 4.50 -8.94 -8.01
CA TYR A 27 3.83 -9.39 -9.25
C TYR A 27 4.04 -10.88 -9.57
N ILE A 28 4.93 -11.57 -8.87
CA ILE A 28 5.09 -13.01 -9.05
C ILE A 28 3.89 -13.72 -8.47
N LYS A 29 3.19 -14.48 -9.32
CA LYS A 29 2.01 -15.25 -8.90
C LYS A 29 2.43 -16.36 -7.94
N ARG A 30 1.83 -16.37 -6.76
CA ARG A 30 2.00 -17.41 -5.77
C ARG A 30 1.26 -18.69 -6.18
N ASN A 31 1.85 -19.82 -5.84
CA ASN A 31 1.27 -21.14 -6.08
C ASN A 31 1.72 -22.10 -4.96
N SER A 32 1.32 -23.35 -5.03
CA SER A 32 1.67 -24.39 -4.04
C SER A 32 3.17 -24.60 -3.84
N ASN A 33 4.00 -24.19 -4.79
CA ASN A 33 5.46 -24.35 -4.73
C ASN A 33 6.17 -23.06 -4.25
N THR A 34 5.43 -22.00 -3.95
CA THR A 34 6.01 -20.77 -3.39
C THR A 34 6.56 -21.08 -2.00
N SER A 35 7.82 -20.72 -1.74
CA SER A 35 8.45 -20.93 -0.44
C SER A 35 7.73 -20.16 0.65
N LYS A 36 7.50 -20.78 1.79
CA LYS A 36 6.94 -20.13 2.98
C LYS A 36 8.03 -19.84 3.98
N ILE A 37 7.93 -18.73 4.69
CA ILE A 37 8.94 -18.33 5.67
C ILE A 37 9.10 -19.37 6.79
N LYS A 38 8.01 -20.01 7.20
CA LYS A 38 8.04 -21.07 8.22
C LYS A 38 8.81 -22.32 7.79
N ASP A 39 8.88 -22.59 6.47
CA ASP A 39 9.47 -23.81 5.90
C ASP A 39 10.94 -23.62 5.48
N VAL A 40 11.50 -22.42 5.62
CA VAL A 40 12.91 -22.15 5.34
C VAL A 40 13.67 -21.93 6.65
N ASP A 41 14.85 -22.52 6.76
CA ASP A 41 15.68 -22.37 7.96
C ASP A 41 16.38 -21.01 7.98
N ASN A 42 16.71 -20.46 6.81
CA ASN A 42 17.53 -19.27 6.68
C ASN A 42 17.16 -18.46 5.42
N LEU A 43 16.83 -17.18 5.58
CA LEU A 43 16.50 -16.30 4.48
C LEU A 43 17.70 -15.94 3.58
N ASN A 44 18.94 -15.99 4.10
CA ASN A 44 20.13 -15.82 3.27
C ASN A 44 20.26 -16.98 2.29
N ASP A 45 20.09 -18.21 2.77
CA ASP A 45 20.14 -19.41 1.91
C ASP A 45 19.05 -19.33 0.85
N TRP A 46 17.83 -18.96 1.24
CA TRP A 46 16.77 -18.76 0.27
C TRP A 46 17.13 -17.71 -0.79
N PHE A 47 17.64 -16.56 -0.40
CA PHE A 47 17.93 -15.47 -1.34
C PHE A 47 19.06 -15.83 -2.33
N PHE A 48 20.08 -16.55 -1.90
CA PHE A 48 21.24 -16.86 -2.74
C PHE A 48 21.15 -18.22 -3.42
N ASN A 49 20.50 -19.21 -2.82
CA ASN A 49 20.58 -20.62 -3.24
C ASN A 49 19.23 -21.23 -3.64
N ASN A 50 18.10 -20.49 -3.56
CA ASN A 50 16.82 -21.00 -4.03
C ASN A 50 16.87 -21.22 -5.54
N LYS A 51 16.64 -22.45 -5.97
CA LYS A 51 16.77 -22.88 -7.38
C LYS A 51 15.86 -22.11 -8.34
N GLU A 52 14.63 -21.80 -7.92
CA GLU A 52 13.69 -21.05 -8.75
C GLU A 52 14.11 -19.59 -8.92
N LEU A 53 14.68 -18.98 -7.86
CA LEU A 53 15.17 -17.62 -7.92
C LEU A 53 16.46 -17.52 -8.74
N ILE A 54 17.36 -18.52 -8.64
CA ILE A 54 18.55 -18.62 -9.49
C ILE A 54 18.14 -18.73 -10.95
N SER A 55 17.24 -19.66 -11.29
CA SER A 55 16.74 -19.83 -12.66
C SER A 55 16.08 -18.56 -13.21
N LEU A 56 15.29 -17.87 -12.40
CA LEU A 56 14.70 -16.56 -12.77
C LEU A 56 15.80 -15.55 -13.12
N ARG A 57 16.82 -15.41 -12.27
CA ARG A 57 17.94 -14.48 -12.48
C ARG A 57 18.74 -14.81 -13.73
N GLU A 58 18.99 -16.09 -13.99
CA GLU A 58 19.66 -16.58 -15.21
C GLU A 58 18.87 -16.22 -16.46
N ASN A 59 17.58 -16.53 -16.49
CA ASN A 59 16.71 -16.18 -17.60
C ASN A 59 16.74 -14.67 -17.88
N LEU A 60 16.56 -13.85 -16.86
CA LEU A 60 16.56 -12.38 -16.99
C LEU A 60 17.93 -11.85 -17.43
N SER A 61 19.04 -12.48 -17.01
CA SER A 61 20.40 -12.08 -17.38
C SER A 61 20.76 -12.42 -18.83
N THR A 62 20.11 -13.44 -19.40
CA THR A 62 20.36 -13.93 -20.77
C THR A 62 19.28 -13.47 -21.76
N ASN A 63 18.51 -12.46 -21.42
CA ASN A 63 17.42 -11.91 -22.22
C ASN A 63 16.29 -12.91 -22.53
N ILE A 64 16.04 -13.84 -21.62
CA ILE A 64 14.92 -14.78 -21.69
C ILE A 64 13.76 -14.25 -20.86
N LYS A 65 12.59 -14.08 -21.45
CA LYS A 65 11.35 -13.71 -20.75
C LYS A 65 10.88 -14.88 -19.87
N ASP A 66 11.01 -14.75 -18.57
CA ASP A 66 10.53 -15.75 -17.62
C ASP A 66 9.01 -15.64 -17.44
N ASN A 67 8.32 -16.77 -17.41
CA ASN A 67 6.87 -16.83 -17.26
C ASN A 67 6.38 -16.31 -15.90
N LYS A 68 7.21 -16.34 -14.86
CA LYS A 68 6.90 -15.74 -13.56
C LYS A 68 6.67 -14.23 -13.63
N CYS A 69 7.23 -13.57 -14.68
CA CYS A 69 7.11 -12.14 -14.92
C CYS A 69 6.02 -11.76 -15.95
N ASN A 70 5.10 -12.68 -16.28
CA ASN A 70 4.08 -12.47 -17.32
C ASN A 70 3.19 -11.24 -17.08
N VAL A 71 2.97 -10.83 -15.81
CA VAL A 71 2.21 -9.61 -15.49
C VAL A 71 2.91 -8.39 -16.09
N CYS A 72 4.24 -8.28 -15.87
CA CYS A 72 5.03 -7.19 -16.43
C CYS A 72 5.09 -7.27 -17.96
N TRP A 73 5.36 -8.46 -18.54
CA TRP A 73 5.43 -8.60 -20.00
C TRP A 73 4.15 -8.19 -20.72
N LYS A 74 2.99 -8.52 -20.16
CA LYS A 74 1.69 -8.12 -20.70
C LYS A 74 1.47 -6.61 -20.59
N ALA A 75 1.72 -6.03 -19.41
CA ALA A 75 1.57 -4.59 -19.20
C ALA A 75 2.50 -3.78 -20.11
N GLU A 76 3.74 -4.23 -20.31
CA GLU A 76 4.70 -3.57 -21.20
C GLU A 76 4.32 -3.67 -22.67
N ALA A 77 3.73 -4.80 -23.11
CA ALA A 77 3.18 -4.93 -24.46
C ALA A 77 2.05 -3.92 -24.71
N GLU A 78 1.30 -3.56 -23.66
CA GLU A 78 0.25 -2.53 -23.67
C GLU A 78 0.80 -1.12 -23.39
N LYS A 79 2.13 -0.94 -23.34
CA LYS A 79 2.82 0.33 -23.03
C LYS A 79 2.46 0.90 -21.65
N LYS A 80 2.07 0.05 -20.70
CA LYS A 80 1.79 0.41 -19.31
C LYS A 80 3.07 0.39 -18.47
N TRP A 81 3.04 1.18 -17.40
CA TRP A 81 4.10 1.19 -16.39
C TRP A 81 4.23 -0.17 -15.70
N THR A 82 5.47 -0.58 -15.42
CA THR A 82 5.77 -1.77 -14.61
C THR A 82 6.91 -1.51 -13.64
N LEU A 83 6.95 -2.26 -12.53
CA LEU A 83 8.06 -2.21 -11.58
C LEU A 83 9.42 -2.48 -12.28
N ARG A 84 9.43 -3.33 -13.28
CA ARG A 84 10.64 -3.68 -14.04
C ARG A 84 11.18 -2.50 -14.85
N THR A 85 10.31 -1.71 -15.46
CA THR A 85 10.69 -0.57 -16.30
C THR A 85 10.78 0.75 -15.55
N SER A 86 10.36 0.77 -14.29
CA SER A 86 10.38 1.98 -13.46
C SER A 86 11.79 2.48 -13.12
N GLN A 87 12.79 1.61 -13.22
CA GLN A 87 14.19 1.92 -12.93
C GLN A 87 15.10 1.23 -13.94
N GLU A 88 16.06 1.97 -14.48
CA GLU A 88 17.15 1.33 -15.21
C GLU A 88 17.96 0.46 -14.25
N TYR A 89 18.18 -0.80 -14.64
CA TYR A 89 18.98 -1.75 -13.89
C TYR A 89 20.11 -2.29 -14.77
N LYS A 90 21.33 -2.14 -14.28
CA LYS A 90 22.52 -2.78 -14.86
C LYS A 90 22.79 -4.07 -14.09
N LEU A 91 23.06 -5.15 -14.82
CA LEU A 91 23.34 -6.45 -14.22
C LEU A 91 24.47 -6.35 -13.19
N GLN A 92 24.18 -6.79 -11.98
CA GLN A 92 25.10 -6.89 -10.86
C GLN A 92 24.85 -8.21 -10.14
N PRO A 93 25.84 -8.72 -9.38
CA PRO A 93 25.61 -9.86 -8.50
C PRO A 93 24.42 -9.60 -7.56
N PRO A 94 23.62 -10.62 -7.24
CA PRO A 94 22.51 -10.48 -6.31
C PRO A 94 22.97 -9.92 -4.95
N LYS A 95 22.28 -8.88 -4.49
CA LYS A 95 22.54 -8.25 -3.19
C LYS A 95 21.22 -7.73 -2.61
N ALA A 96 20.79 -8.31 -1.49
CA ALA A 96 19.56 -7.91 -0.84
C ALA A 96 19.66 -6.43 -0.37
N LYS A 97 18.76 -5.59 -0.86
CA LYS A 97 18.71 -4.14 -0.60
C LYS A 97 17.38 -3.68 -0.05
N LEU A 98 16.30 -4.26 -0.50
CA LEU A 98 14.94 -3.93 -0.10
C LEU A 98 14.28 -5.15 0.54
N LEU A 99 13.79 -4.96 1.75
CA LEU A 99 12.96 -5.95 2.44
C LEU A 99 11.56 -5.38 2.65
N HIS A 100 10.58 -6.00 2.03
CA HIS A 100 9.18 -5.62 2.14
C HIS A 100 8.44 -6.68 2.95
N ILE A 101 7.80 -6.30 4.05
CA ILE A 101 7.13 -7.22 4.97
C ILE A 101 5.66 -6.84 5.10
N THR A 102 4.79 -7.74 4.64
CA THR A 102 3.35 -7.70 4.87
C THR A 102 3.03 -8.63 6.03
N GLY A 103 2.95 -8.11 7.25
CA GLY A 103 3.01 -8.91 8.48
C GLY A 103 1.81 -9.82 8.76
N GLY A 104 0.67 -9.56 8.12
CA GLY A 104 -0.57 -10.31 8.33
C GLY A 104 -1.79 -9.43 8.11
N ARG A 105 -2.92 -9.85 8.70
CA ARG A 105 -4.24 -9.25 8.47
C ARG A 105 -4.83 -8.52 9.66
N LEU A 106 -4.17 -8.54 10.82
CA LEU A 106 -4.65 -7.85 11.99
C LEU A 106 -4.83 -6.35 11.70
N CYS A 107 -6.08 -5.91 11.68
CA CYS A 107 -6.46 -4.52 11.41
C CYS A 107 -7.70 -4.19 12.22
N ASN A 108 -7.82 -2.94 12.62
CA ASN A 108 -8.96 -2.41 13.36
C ASN A 108 -9.93 -1.61 12.46
N LEU A 109 -9.70 -1.58 11.14
CA LEU A 109 -10.58 -0.89 10.19
C LEU A 109 -11.14 -1.86 9.15
N ALA A 110 -12.37 -1.57 8.73
CA ALA A 110 -13.09 -2.26 7.66
C ALA A 110 -13.22 -1.37 6.40
N CYS A 111 -12.10 -0.84 5.90
CA CYS A 111 -12.10 0.08 4.75
C CYS A 111 -12.83 -0.51 3.54
N ARG A 112 -13.61 0.32 2.80
CA ARG A 112 -14.44 -0.16 1.68
C ARG A 112 -13.64 -0.84 0.57
N MET A 113 -12.40 -0.37 0.30
CA MET A 113 -11.53 -0.88 -0.74
C MET A 113 -10.66 -2.08 -0.30
N CYS A 114 -10.53 -2.34 0.99
CA CYS A 114 -9.78 -3.49 1.48
C CYS A 114 -10.51 -4.80 1.27
N GLY A 115 -9.75 -5.88 1.25
CA GLY A 115 -10.27 -7.25 1.20
C GLY A 115 -9.89 -8.05 2.45
N PRO A 116 -10.46 -9.26 2.59
CA PRO A 116 -10.20 -10.14 3.73
C PRO A 116 -8.73 -10.59 3.84
N SER A 117 -7.95 -10.48 2.75
CA SER A 117 -6.52 -10.74 2.76
C SER A 117 -5.69 -9.68 3.49
N PHE A 118 -6.27 -8.49 3.74
CA PHE A 118 -5.58 -7.33 4.35
C PHE A 118 -6.25 -6.81 5.61
N SER A 119 -7.46 -7.28 5.96
CA SER A 119 -8.16 -6.84 7.17
C SER A 119 -8.94 -7.97 7.81
N SER A 120 -8.59 -8.26 9.08
CA SER A 120 -9.32 -9.20 9.92
C SER A 120 -10.76 -8.75 10.17
N MET A 121 -11.04 -7.45 10.19
CA MET A 121 -12.40 -6.91 10.35
C MET A 121 -13.27 -7.29 9.17
N ILE A 122 -12.77 -7.13 7.93
CA ILE A 122 -13.49 -7.50 6.71
C ILE A 122 -13.69 -9.01 6.61
N GLN A 123 -12.73 -9.79 7.07
CA GLN A 123 -12.87 -11.24 7.11
C GLN A 123 -14.00 -11.67 8.04
N VAL A 124 -14.12 -11.06 9.22
CA VAL A 124 -15.24 -11.32 10.15
C VAL A 124 -16.57 -10.79 9.59
N GLU A 125 -16.55 -9.63 8.95
CA GLU A 125 -17.73 -9.01 8.31
C GLU A 125 -18.30 -9.89 7.18
N ASN A 126 -17.44 -10.63 6.50
CA ASN A 126 -17.82 -11.57 5.43
C ASN A 126 -18.66 -10.93 4.31
N ARG A 127 -18.12 -9.89 3.68
CA ARG A 127 -18.80 -9.15 2.60
C ARG A 127 -19.17 -10.06 1.43
N PRO A 128 -20.41 -10.00 0.91
CA PRO A 128 -20.88 -10.92 -0.13
C PRO A 128 -20.03 -10.91 -1.41
N TRP A 129 -19.43 -9.78 -1.75
CA TRP A 129 -18.58 -9.62 -2.97
C TRP A 129 -17.08 -9.86 -2.73
N GLN A 130 -16.67 -10.13 -1.50
CA GLN A 130 -15.28 -10.34 -1.09
C GLN A 130 -15.10 -11.62 -0.26
N ASN A 131 -16.05 -12.55 -0.35
CA ASN A 131 -16.01 -13.78 0.42
C ASN A 131 -14.85 -14.67 -0.07
N ASP A 132 -13.87 -14.89 0.79
CA ASP A 132 -12.77 -15.84 0.59
C ASP A 132 -12.67 -16.77 1.80
N ASN A 133 -13.40 -17.87 1.72
CA ASN A 133 -13.44 -18.90 2.78
C ASN A 133 -12.13 -19.71 2.88
N SER A 134 -11.18 -19.52 1.98
CA SER A 134 -9.89 -20.23 2.00
C SER A 134 -8.89 -19.62 2.99
N LEU A 135 -9.18 -18.43 3.52
CA LEU A 135 -8.27 -17.71 4.38
C LEU A 135 -8.34 -18.20 5.83
N ASP A 136 -7.18 -18.49 6.41
CA ASP A 136 -7.06 -18.77 7.84
C ASP A 136 -7.38 -17.52 8.67
N HIS A 137 -8.34 -17.62 9.60
CA HIS A 137 -8.82 -16.51 10.41
C HIS A 137 -7.76 -15.93 11.35
N ASN A 138 -6.75 -16.70 11.75
CA ASN A 138 -5.73 -16.32 12.73
C ASN A 138 -4.36 -16.02 12.11
N TYR A 139 -4.31 -15.72 10.82
CA TYR A 139 -3.05 -15.62 10.11
C TYR A 139 -2.29 -14.32 10.37
N ASN A 140 -1.55 -14.29 11.47
CA ASN A 140 -0.52 -13.29 11.78
C ASN A 140 0.84 -13.97 11.86
N TRP A 141 1.35 -14.39 10.72
CA TRP A 141 2.61 -15.11 10.62
C TRP A 141 3.80 -14.33 11.19
N ILE A 142 3.69 -12.99 11.26
CA ILE A 142 4.73 -12.10 11.77
C ILE A 142 4.90 -12.20 13.30
N ASP A 143 3.87 -12.65 14.03
CA ASP A 143 3.92 -12.78 15.50
C ASP A 143 4.62 -14.07 15.95
N ASP A 144 4.94 -14.97 15.02
CA ASP A 144 5.75 -16.16 15.25
C ASP A 144 7.22 -15.76 15.50
N GLN A 145 7.75 -16.12 16.68
CA GLN A 145 9.09 -15.72 17.11
C GLN A 145 10.22 -16.35 16.29
N ASP A 146 10.01 -17.52 15.71
CA ASP A 146 10.98 -18.14 14.80
C ASP A 146 11.08 -17.33 13.50
N ASN A 147 9.95 -16.86 12.96
CA ASN A 147 9.93 -16.00 11.80
C ASN A 147 10.57 -14.63 12.11
N VAL A 148 10.29 -14.04 13.28
CA VAL A 148 10.95 -12.82 13.76
C VAL A 148 12.47 -13.00 13.79
N ALA A 149 12.95 -14.08 14.41
CA ALA A 149 14.39 -14.37 14.51
C ALA A 149 15.07 -14.52 13.14
N LYS A 150 14.43 -15.22 12.20
CA LYS A 150 14.92 -15.37 10.80
C LYS A 150 15.05 -14.01 10.10
N ILE A 151 14.06 -13.14 10.25
CA ILE A 151 14.05 -11.80 9.64
C ILE A 151 15.15 -10.93 10.25
N VAL A 152 15.24 -10.90 11.58
CA VAL A 152 16.28 -10.11 12.29
C VAL A 152 17.68 -10.58 11.90
N GLN A 153 17.90 -11.90 11.89
CA GLN A 153 19.17 -12.48 11.45
C GLN A 153 19.51 -12.09 10.01
N PHE A 154 18.53 -12.14 9.11
CA PHE A 154 18.72 -11.72 7.72
C PHE A 154 19.13 -10.25 7.61
N ILE A 155 18.43 -9.36 8.29
CA ILE A 155 18.71 -7.93 8.27
C ILE A 155 20.11 -7.64 8.83
N ASN A 156 20.46 -8.26 9.95
CA ASN A 156 21.77 -8.04 10.59
C ASN A 156 22.93 -8.54 9.73
N ASN A 157 22.73 -9.56 8.89
CA ASN A 157 23.76 -10.18 8.05
C ASN A 157 23.82 -9.63 6.62
N GLN A 158 22.83 -8.83 6.18
CA GLN A 158 22.77 -8.25 4.83
C GLN A 158 22.90 -6.72 4.85
N ASP A 159 23.26 -6.17 3.70
CA ASP A 159 23.30 -4.72 3.50
C ASP A 159 21.95 -4.17 3.03
N ILE A 160 20.89 -4.48 3.80
CA ILE A 160 19.56 -3.95 3.54
C ILE A 160 19.61 -2.43 3.69
N GLU A 161 19.17 -1.72 2.67
CA GLU A 161 19.12 -0.25 2.63
C GLU A 161 17.76 0.29 3.07
N GLN A 162 16.70 -0.48 2.78
CA GLN A 162 15.34 -0.09 3.11
C GLN A 162 14.50 -1.28 3.56
N MET A 163 13.75 -1.09 4.62
CA MET A 163 12.72 -2.00 5.11
C MET A 163 11.36 -1.31 5.04
N GLN A 164 10.36 -2.00 4.48
CA GLN A 164 8.98 -1.53 4.41
C GLN A 164 8.09 -2.46 5.23
N LEU A 165 7.33 -1.89 6.16
CA LEU A 165 6.36 -2.60 6.99
C LEU A 165 4.95 -2.22 6.57
N GLN A 166 4.16 -3.22 6.24
CA GLN A 166 2.74 -3.08 5.91
C GLN A 166 1.96 -4.33 6.32
N GLY A 167 0.67 -4.35 6.03
CA GLY A 167 -0.23 -5.46 6.33
C GLY A 167 -1.61 -4.92 6.67
N GLY A 168 -2.28 -5.48 7.67
CA GLY A 168 -3.45 -4.87 8.27
C GLY A 168 -3.10 -3.50 8.86
N GLU A 169 -2.82 -3.45 10.16
CA GLU A 169 -2.24 -2.27 10.81
C GLU A 169 -0.95 -2.66 11.54
N PRO A 170 0.23 -2.22 11.07
CA PRO A 170 1.51 -2.61 11.65
C PRO A 170 1.66 -2.28 13.14
N GLN A 171 1.07 -1.18 13.61
CA GLN A 171 1.16 -0.78 15.01
C GLN A 171 0.41 -1.72 15.98
N LEU A 172 -0.45 -2.62 15.46
CA LEU A 172 -1.14 -3.65 16.24
C LEU A 172 -0.35 -4.97 16.30
N MET A 173 0.60 -5.19 15.41
CA MET A 173 1.32 -6.46 15.26
C MET A 173 2.55 -6.48 16.16
N LYS A 174 2.54 -7.38 17.17
CA LYS A 174 3.66 -7.53 18.10
C LYS A 174 4.97 -7.88 17.40
N GLY A 175 4.93 -8.74 16.40
CA GLY A 175 6.11 -9.16 15.65
C GLY A 175 6.85 -8.02 14.98
N PHE A 176 6.17 -6.98 14.52
CA PHE A 176 6.85 -5.78 14.00
C PHE A 176 7.60 -5.01 15.07
N VAL A 177 7.01 -4.86 16.28
CA VAL A 177 7.71 -4.24 17.41
C VAL A 177 8.94 -5.07 17.77
N ASP A 178 8.81 -6.39 17.80
CA ASP A 178 9.91 -7.32 18.10
C ASP A 178 11.03 -7.18 17.06
N ILE A 179 10.71 -7.18 15.76
CA ILE A 179 11.70 -7.03 14.68
C ILE A 179 12.47 -5.71 14.82
N ILE A 180 11.76 -4.56 14.87
CA ILE A 180 12.42 -3.24 14.90
C ILE A 180 13.22 -3.02 16.18
N THR A 181 12.89 -3.74 17.26
CA THR A 181 13.63 -3.67 18.53
C THR A 181 14.89 -4.55 18.51
N GLN A 182 14.85 -5.72 17.89
CA GLN A 182 15.93 -6.71 17.92
C GLN A 182 17.00 -6.51 16.84
N ILE A 183 16.73 -5.65 15.81
CA ILE A 183 17.77 -5.30 14.83
C ILE A 183 18.91 -4.57 15.54
N ASP A 184 20.15 -4.93 15.23
CA ASP A 184 21.36 -4.33 15.79
C ASP A 184 21.35 -2.80 15.62
N SER A 185 21.76 -2.06 16.66
CA SER A 185 21.77 -0.59 16.66
C SER A 185 22.60 -0.02 15.51
N LYS A 186 23.72 -0.65 15.17
CA LYS A 186 24.56 -0.27 14.03
C LYS A 186 23.81 -0.44 12.71
N LYS A 187 22.99 -1.45 12.55
CA LYS A 187 22.16 -1.66 11.35
C LYS A 187 21.04 -0.63 11.27
N ARG A 188 20.33 -0.40 12.38
CA ARG A 188 19.26 0.63 12.43
C ARG A 188 19.75 2.00 12.01
N SER A 189 20.96 2.40 12.43
CA SER A 189 21.54 3.69 12.04
C SER A 189 21.94 3.81 10.56
N GLN A 190 21.76 2.77 9.75
CA GLN A 190 22.06 2.74 8.31
C GLN A 190 20.87 2.35 7.45
N LEU A 191 19.77 1.91 8.08
CA LEU A 191 18.60 1.33 7.44
C LEU A 191 17.44 2.33 7.41
N GLY A 192 16.88 2.60 6.23
CA GLY A 192 15.64 3.33 6.08
C GLY A 192 14.44 2.45 6.47
N LEU A 193 13.52 2.99 7.24
CA LEU A 193 12.27 2.35 7.64
C LEU A 193 11.08 3.08 7.04
N HIS A 194 10.25 2.38 6.26
CA HIS A 194 8.96 2.86 5.79
C HIS A 194 7.84 2.07 6.49
N VAL A 195 6.91 2.76 7.12
CA VAL A 195 5.76 2.16 7.80
C VAL A 195 4.48 2.63 7.14
N THR A 196 3.71 1.71 6.55
CA THR A 196 2.37 2.02 6.04
C THR A 196 1.34 1.78 7.15
N THR A 197 0.67 2.85 7.58
CA THR A 197 -0.30 2.82 8.69
C THR A 197 -1.60 3.53 8.30
N ASN A 198 -2.71 3.09 8.89
CA ASN A 198 -3.98 3.79 8.79
C ASN A 198 -4.11 4.97 9.79
N ALA A 199 -3.14 5.15 10.68
CA ALA A 199 -3.08 6.18 11.72
C ALA A 199 -4.31 6.26 12.63
N SER A 200 -5.18 5.25 12.66
CA SER A 200 -6.32 5.21 13.61
C SER A 200 -5.87 5.04 15.04
N ILE A 201 -4.64 4.58 15.25
CA ILE A 201 -3.98 4.46 16.57
C ILE A 201 -2.61 5.15 16.54
N PHE A 202 -2.15 5.53 17.73
CA PHE A 202 -0.78 5.99 17.97
C PHE A 202 -0.14 5.08 19.03
N ASN A 203 0.69 4.15 18.60
CA ASN A 203 1.45 3.25 19.46
C ASN A 203 2.83 3.86 19.75
N GLU A 204 2.97 4.56 20.87
CA GLU A 204 4.21 5.24 21.25
C GLU A 204 5.40 4.28 21.31
N LYS A 205 5.22 3.07 21.85
CA LYS A 205 6.30 2.06 21.93
C LYS A 205 6.80 1.64 20.54
N PHE A 206 5.91 1.56 19.56
CA PHE A 206 6.28 1.28 18.17
C PHE A 206 7.14 2.42 17.61
N TRP A 207 6.66 3.66 17.72
CA TRP A 207 7.37 4.83 17.19
C TRP A 207 8.66 5.14 17.94
N GLU A 208 8.75 4.87 19.24
CA GLU A 208 9.98 4.95 20.05
C GLU A 208 11.10 4.06 19.44
N GLN A 209 10.78 2.88 18.94
CA GLN A 209 11.76 2.04 18.27
C GLN A 209 12.01 2.48 16.82
N ALA A 210 10.97 2.92 16.12
CA ALA A 210 11.06 3.35 14.73
C ALA A 210 12.00 4.54 14.53
N VAL A 211 11.99 5.54 15.42
CA VAL A 211 12.86 6.74 15.30
C VAL A 211 14.36 6.45 15.42
N LYS A 212 14.74 5.24 15.88
CA LYS A 212 16.14 4.79 15.96
C LYS A 212 16.74 4.36 14.62
N PHE A 213 15.94 4.36 13.57
CA PHE A 213 16.38 4.05 12.20
C PHE A 213 16.96 5.28 11.51
N TRP A 214 17.90 5.05 10.58
CA TRP A 214 18.58 6.11 9.81
C TRP A 214 17.63 7.15 9.23
N ARG A 215 16.55 6.69 8.64
CA ARG A 215 15.46 7.53 8.12
C ARG A 215 14.12 6.81 8.32
N VAL A 216 13.12 7.54 8.78
CA VAL A 216 11.77 7.00 8.91
C VAL A 216 10.83 7.72 7.96
N THR A 217 10.05 6.95 7.20
CA THR A 217 8.94 7.44 6.39
C THR A 217 7.63 6.90 6.96
N ALA A 218 6.76 7.79 7.42
CA ALA A 218 5.40 7.42 7.77
C ALA A 218 4.53 7.44 6.49
N GLY A 219 4.15 6.26 6.01
CA GLY A 219 3.19 6.08 4.93
C GLY A 219 1.77 6.10 5.49
N ILE A 220 1.16 7.29 5.62
CA ILE A 220 -0.16 7.43 6.24
C ILE A 220 -1.24 7.31 5.18
N SER A 221 -2.19 6.40 5.43
CA SER A 221 -3.26 6.10 4.48
C SER A 221 -4.49 6.95 4.76
N ILE A 222 -4.70 8.00 3.96
CA ILE A 222 -5.83 8.94 4.06
C ILE A 222 -6.41 9.17 2.67
N ASP A 223 -7.68 8.81 2.46
CA ASP A 223 -8.34 8.92 1.15
C ASP A 223 -9.28 10.13 1.06
N ALA A 224 -9.66 10.69 2.19
CA ALA A 224 -10.53 11.86 2.32
C ALA A 224 -10.38 12.44 3.73
N THR A 225 -11.04 13.56 4.01
CA THR A 225 -11.11 14.18 5.34
C THR A 225 -12.56 14.23 5.83
N GLY A 226 -12.75 14.55 7.13
CA GLY A 226 -14.08 14.71 7.72
C GLY A 226 -14.94 13.44 7.64
N SER A 227 -16.24 13.64 7.54
CA SER A 227 -17.22 12.55 7.44
C SER A 227 -17.02 11.66 6.20
N ARG A 228 -16.44 12.20 5.13
CA ARG A 228 -16.10 11.42 3.95
C ARG A 228 -15.04 10.35 4.23
N TYR A 229 -14.06 10.64 5.10
CA TYR A 229 -13.12 9.62 5.59
C TYR A 229 -13.86 8.45 6.23
N ASP A 230 -14.87 8.76 7.08
CA ASP A 230 -15.59 7.76 7.87
C ASP A 230 -16.45 6.81 7.02
N VAL A 231 -16.87 7.21 5.81
CA VAL A 231 -17.60 6.33 4.87
C VAL A 231 -16.68 5.62 3.86
N ILE A 232 -15.38 5.91 3.89
CA ILE A 232 -14.37 5.21 3.12
C ILE A 232 -13.63 4.19 4.00
N ARG A 233 -13.27 4.60 5.23
CA ARG A 233 -12.52 3.80 6.19
C ARG A 233 -13.40 3.47 7.40
N TYR A 234 -14.36 2.57 7.18
CA TYR A 234 -15.30 2.13 8.21
C TYR A 234 -14.57 1.64 9.46
N ASP A 235 -15.20 1.81 10.63
CA ASP A 235 -14.64 1.68 11.98
C ASP A 235 -13.53 2.71 12.31
N GLY A 236 -13.19 3.61 11.39
CA GLY A 236 -12.34 4.76 11.63
C GLY A 236 -13.14 5.99 12.04
N ASP A 237 -12.42 6.94 12.67
CA ASP A 237 -12.90 8.27 13.04
C ASP A 237 -11.89 9.31 12.56
N TRP A 238 -12.35 10.26 11.74
CA TRP A 238 -11.47 11.27 11.17
C TRP A 238 -10.72 12.07 12.22
N LYS A 239 -11.41 12.54 13.26
CA LYS A 239 -10.79 13.39 14.31
C LYS A 239 -9.66 12.68 15.01
N THR A 240 -9.83 11.39 15.30
CA THR A 240 -8.80 10.54 15.89
C THR A 240 -7.65 10.31 14.93
N THR A 241 -7.94 10.02 13.67
CA THR A 241 -6.92 9.78 12.63
C THR A 241 -6.10 11.03 12.33
N GLU A 242 -6.74 12.19 12.19
CA GLU A 242 -6.06 13.48 12.00
C GLU A 242 -5.13 13.80 13.18
N LYS A 243 -5.63 13.66 14.42
CA LYS A 243 -4.82 13.83 15.63
C LYS A 243 -3.63 12.90 15.66
N ASN A 244 -3.83 11.62 15.36
CA ASN A 244 -2.76 10.63 15.37
C ASN A 244 -1.76 10.85 14.23
N CYS A 245 -2.21 11.29 13.05
CA CYS A 245 -1.32 11.71 11.97
C CYS A 245 -0.36 12.79 12.46
N VAL A 246 -0.91 13.82 13.09
CA VAL A 246 -0.10 14.91 13.67
C VAL A 246 0.83 14.39 14.76
N ASN A 247 0.36 13.54 15.69
CA ASN A 247 1.18 12.98 16.75
C ASN A 247 2.34 12.14 16.21
N ILE A 248 2.12 11.34 15.16
CA ILE A 248 3.17 10.56 14.49
C ILE A 248 4.24 11.51 13.92
N LEU A 249 3.82 12.52 13.17
CA LEU A 249 4.76 13.47 12.54
C LEU A 249 5.54 14.28 13.56
N ASP A 250 4.87 14.75 14.62
CA ASP A 250 5.50 15.50 15.71
C ASP A 250 6.52 14.63 16.47
N TYR A 251 6.15 13.38 16.76
CA TYR A 251 7.04 12.42 17.40
C TYR A 251 8.28 12.12 16.56
N LEU A 252 8.09 11.86 15.26
CA LEU A 252 9.18 11.62 14.32
C LEU A 252 10.10 12.85 14.19
N TRP A 253 9.54 14.05 14.14
CA TRP A 253 10.30 15.29 14.03
C TRP A 253 11.12 15.57 15.28
N THR A 254 10.50 15.44 16.45
CA THR A 254 11.11 15.77 17.74
C THR A 254 12.22 14.78 18.12
N ASN A 255 12.04 13.49 17.79
CA ASN A 255 12.96 12.42 18.21
C ASN A 255 13.87 11.92 17.07
N ARG A 256 13.97 12.65 15.94
CA ARG A 256 14.82 12.24 14.83
C ARG A 256 16.30 12.18 15.21
N ILE A 257 17.04 11.37 14.48
CA ILE A 257 18.51 11.34 14.58
C ILE A 257 19.07 12.67 14.04
N ASP A 258 19.85 13.39 14.82
CA ASP A 258 20.50 14.63 14.42
C ASP A 258 22.01 14.56 14.76
N PRO A 259 22.96 14.71 13.80
CA PRO A 259 22.68 14.92 12.36
C PRO A 259 22.23 13.65 11.65
N GLY A 260 21.22 13.78 10.79
CA GLY A 260 20.65 12.69 10.00
C GLY A 260 19.66 13.20 8.95
N PRO A 261 19.15 12.33 8.09
CA PRO A 261 18.12 12.71 7.14
C PRO A 261 16.80 13.00 7.86
N ASN A 262 16.10 14.01 7.40
CA ASN A 262 14.78 14.32 7.94
C ASN A 262 13.82 13.16 7.73
N PRO A 263 12.92 12.90 8.69
CA PRO A 263 11.80 11.98 8.48
C PRO A 263 10.92 12.45 7.34
N ALA A 264 10.11 11.55 6.82
CA ALA A 264 9.21 11.83 5.71
C ALA A 264 7.78 11.42 6.01
N LEU A 265 6.82 12.17 5.46
CA LEU A 265 5.44 11.73 5.26
C LEU A 265 5.28 11.26 3.82
N ASN A 266 4.71 10.07 3.62
CA ASN A 266 4.11 9.68 2.36
C ASN A 266 2.59 9.52 2.57
N LEU A 267 1.80 10.39 1.96
CA LEU A 267 0.34 10.28 2.01
C LEU A 267 -0.11 9.24 0.97
N ASN A 268 -0.67 8.13 1.44
CA ASN A 268 -1.20 7.07 0.57
C ASN A 268 -2.69 7.32 0.33
N ILE A 269 -3.07 7.46 -0.94
CA ILE A 269 -4.45 7.73 -1.39
C ILE A 269 -4.86 6.63 -2.36
N VAL A 270 -5.98 5.98 -2.09
CA VAL A 270 -6.65 5.10 -3.06
C VAL A 270 -7.71 5.92 -3.79
N PHE A 271 -7.44 6.23 -5.06
CA PHE A 271 -8.31 7.06 -5.88
C PHE A 271 -9.52 6.25 -6.35
N GLN A 272 -10.71 6.69 -5.98
CA GLN A 272 -11.95 5.95 -6.13
C GLN A 272 -13.17 6.86 -6.23
N LEU A 273 -14.29 6.30 -6.65
CA LEU A 273 -15.60 6.96 -6.70
C LEU A 273 -15.90 7.77 -5.43
N ALA A 274 -15.63 7.21 -4.25
CA ALA A 274 -16.01 7.84 -2.99
C ALA A 274 -15.17 9.08 -2.62
N ASN A 275 -14.04 9.34 -3.29
CA ASN A 275 -13.21 10.51 -3.01
C ASN A 275 -12.90 11.40 -4.22
N VAL A 276 -13.50 11.12 -5.37
CA VAL A 276 -13.18 11.85 -6.62
C VAL A 276 -13.38 13.36 -6.50
N ASP A 277 -14.31 13.81 -5.66
CA ASP A 277 -14.61 15.21 -5.37
C ASP A 277 -13.78 15.82 -4.22
N GLN A 278 -12.90 15.04 -3.59
CA GLN A 278 -12.17 15.43 -2.37
C GLN A 278 -10.82 16.13 -2.63
N CYS A 279 -10.47 16.38 -3.88
CA CYS A 279 -9.16 16.92 -4.26
C CYS A 279 -8.79 18.22 -3.51
N GLY A 280 -9.69 19.19 -3.45
CA GLY A 280 -9.44 20.49 -2.81
C GLY A 280 -9.18 20.37 -1.31
N VAL A 281 -10.01 19.60 -0.59
CA VAL A 281 -9.83 19.39 0.86
C VAL A 281 -8.59 18.56 1.17
N MET A 282 -8.26 17.58 0.33
CA MET A 282 -7.04 16.79 0.46
C MET A 282 -5.79 17.64 0.20
N ASN A 283 -5.83 18.52 -0.80
CA ASN A 283 -4.75 19.45 -1.06
C ASN A 283 -4.53 20.42 0.11
N SER A 284 -5.62 21.01 0.63
CA SER A 284 -5.54 21.90 1.80
C SER A 284 -4.98 21.18 3.03
N PHE A 285 -5.43 19.96 3.31
CA PHE A 285 -4.90 19.14 4.41
C PHE A 285 -3.39 18.89 4.24
N TYR A 286 -2.96 18.53 3.04
CA TYR A 286 -1.56 18.27 2.73
C TYR A 286 -0.69 19.53 2.91
N GLU A 287 -1.16 20.69 2.43
CA GLU A 287 -0.47 21.97 2.61
C GLU A 287 -0.40 22.41 4.08
N ASP A 288 -1.45 22.18 4.87
CA ASP A 288 -1.46 22.51 6.28
C ASP A 288 -0.45 21.66 7.07
N LEU A 289 -0.30 20.38 6.74
CA LEU A 289 0.77 19.55 7.29
C LEU A 289 2.16 20.07 6.90
N GLN A 290 2.35 20.49 5.64
CA GLN A 290 3.64 21.08 5.20
C GLN A 290 3.98 22.36 5.94
N LYS A 291 3.00 23.25 6.16
CA LYS A 291 3.18 24.48 6.94
C LYS A 291 3.52 24.18 8.41
N ARG A 292 2.88 23.15 8.99
CA ARG A 292 3.10 22.75 10.38
C ARG A 292 4.45 22.07 10.59
N PHE A 293 4.95 21.32 9.60
CA PHE A 293 6.21 20.56 9.68
C PHE A 293 7.16 20.90 8.53
N PRO A 294 7.65 22.15 8.44
CA PRO A 294 8.41 22.63 7.27
C PRO A 294 9.75 21.92 7.06
N GLY A 295 10.23 21.17 8.06
CA GLY A 295 11.46 20.39 7.97
C GLY A 295 11.29 18.94 7.51
N LEU A 296 10.05 18.43 7.43
CA LEU A 296 9.78 17.08 6.95
C LEU A 296 9.85 17.02 5.43
N ALA A 297 10.24 15.86 4.90
CA ALA A 297 10.05 15.56 3.49
C ALA A 297 8.59 15.09 3.26
N PHE A 298 7.93 15.69 2.27
CA PHE A 298 6.53 15.37 1.95
C PHE A 298 6.43 14.71 0.58
N GLN A 299 5.73 13.59 0.55
CA GLN A 299 5.41 12.83 -0.66
C GLN A 299 3.96 12.36 -0.60
N TYR A 300 3.41 11.97 -1.71
CA TYR A 300 2.15 11.23 -1.76
C TYR A 300 2.22 10.14 -2.82
N THR A 301 1.41 9.10 -2.63
CA THR A 301 1.20 8.01 -3.57
C THR A 301 -0.30 7.89 -3.81
N MET A 302 -0.73 8.10 -5.05
CA MET A 302 -2.12 7.93 -5.46
C MET A 302 -2.23 6.70 -6.35
N LEU A 303 -2.98 5.70 -5.90
CA LEU A 303 -3.20 4.44 -6.60
C LEU A 303 -4.66 4.34 -7.05
N PRO A 304 -4.94 3.86 -8.27
CA PRO A 304 -6.31 3.57 -8.67
C PRO A 304 -6.86 2.40 -7.83
N ILE A 305 -8.16 2.43 -7.56
CA ILE A 305 -8.80 1.41 -6.71
C ILE A 305 -8.70 0.00 -7.29
N THR A 306 -8.54 -0.14 -8.59
CA THR A 306 -8.36 -1.42 -9.28
C THR A 306 -7.09 -2.16 -8.85
N ASP A 307 -6.08 -1.44 -8.38
CA ASP A 307 -4.85 -2.02 -7.82
C ASP A 307 -5.11 -2.72 -6.48
N MET A 308 -6.23 -2.40 -5.81
CA MET A 308 -6.67 -3.05 -4.57
C MET A 308 -7.46 -4.35 -4.81
N GLY A 309 -7.58 -4.79 -6.05
CA GLY A 309 -8.20 -6.05 -6.44
C GLY A 309 -9.39 -5.92 -7.38
N ALA A 310 -9.62 -6.97 -8.16
CA ALA A 310 -10.64 -6.98 -9.22
C ALA A 310 -12.08 -6.78 -8.70
N SER A 311 -12.37 -7.17 -7.46
CA SER A 311 -13.67 -6.96 -6.82
C SER A 311 -14.03 -5.47 -6.66
N ASN A 312 -13.05 -4.57 -6.71
CA ASN A 312 -13.23 -3.14 -6.52
C ASN A 312 -13.56 -2.36 -7.80
N LYS A 313 -13.61 -3.02 -8.96
CA LYS A 313 -13.88 -2.36 -10.25
C LYS A 313 -15.16 -1.49 -10.27
N ALA A 314 -16.20 -1.89 -9.53
CA ALA A 314 -17.43 -1.11 -9.47
C ALA A 314 -17.21 0.31 -8.90
N TRP A 315 -16.19 0.51 -8.06
CA TRP A 315 -15.85 1.79 -7.47
C TRP A 315 -14.76 2.56 -8.24
N ASP A 316 -14.33 2.06 -9.40
CA ASP A 316 -13.43 2.80 -10.26
C ASP A 316 -14.13 4.07 -10.77
N ILE A 317 -13.40 5.17 -10.77
CA ILE A 317 -13.93 6.46 -11.23
C ILE A 317 -14.39 6.44 -12.70
N GLN A 318 -13.81 5.55 -13.53
CA GLN A 318 -14.27 5.33 -14.90
C GLN A 318 -15.70 4.79 -14.98
N ASN A 319 -16.21 4.21 -13.91
CA ASN A 319 -17.57 3.68 -13.82
C ASN A 319 -18.58 4.67 -13.18
N LEU A 320 -18.18 5.92 -12.97
CA LEU A 320 -19.07 6.99 -12.57
C LEU A 320 -19.93 7.50 -13.76
N PRO A 321 -21.20 7.89 -13.52
CA PRO A 321 -21.96 8.64 -14.52
C PRO A 321 -21.20 9.89 -14.98
N LEU A 322 -21.18 10.14 -16.29
CA LEU A 322 -20.55 11.36 -16.84
C LEU A 322 -21.13 12.65 -16.25
N GLU A 323 -22.42 12.62 -15.87
CA GLU A 323 -23.09 13.75 -15.21
C GLU A 323 -22.37 14.11 -13.89
N ILE A 324 -21.95 13.12 -13.11
CA ILE A 324 -21.17 13.31 -11.88
C ILE A 324 -19.77 13.83 -12.22
N LEU A 325 -19.06 13.16 -13.12
CA LEU A 325 -17.68 13.56 -13.49
C LEU A 325 -17.61 15.00 -14.01
N ASN A 326 -18.58 15.41 -14.83
CA ASN A 326 -18.65 16.77 -15.37
C ASN A 326 -19.14 17.82 -14.34
N SER A 327 -19.74 17.40 -13.23
CA SER A 327 -20.18 18.30 -12.15
C SER A 327 -19.12 18.53 -11.08
N LEU A 328 -17.97 17.86 -11.17
CA LEU A 328 -16.90 18.02 -10.19
C LEU A 328 -16.34 19.44 -10.19
N PRO A 329 -16.01 20.00 -9.01
CA PRO A 329 -15.54 21.38 -8.92
C PRO A 329 -14.20 21.56 -9.64
N ASP A 330 -14.06 22.66 -10.37
CA ASP A 330 -12.78 23.09 -10.91
C ASP A 330 -11.89 23.61 -9.76
N ILE A 331 -10.75 22.95 -9.58
CA ILE A 331 -9.78 23.28 -8.52
C ILE A 331 -8.69 24.14 -9.16
N LYS A 332 -8.50 25.36 -8.68
CA LYS A 332 -7.61 26.36 -9.28
C LYS A 332 -6.14 26.16 -8.88
N GLU A 333 -5.88 25.49 -7.78
CA GLU A 333 -4.52 25.21 -7.30
C GLU A 333 -3.75 24.38 -8.34
N ASP A 334 -2.47 24.69 -8.49
CA ASP A 334 -1.58 24.06 -9.48
C ASP A 334 -0.51 23.15 -8.81
N THR A 335 -0.88 22.50 -7.71
CA THR A 335 0.00 21.56 -7.02
C THR A 335 0.12 20.25 -7.80
N GLN A 336 1.19 19.50 -7.52
CA GLN A 336 1.40 18.20 -8.15
C GLN A 336 0.25 17.20 -7.82
N LEU A 337 -0.28 17.26 -6.59
CA LEU A 337 -1.42 16.45 -6.16
C LEU A 337 -2.66 16.75 -7.01
N VAL A 338 -2.99 18.04 -7.17
CA VAL A 338 -4.13 18.49 -7.98
C VAL A 338 -3.97 18.09 -9.45
N LYS A 339 -2.76 18.25 -10.02
CA LYS A 339 -2.47 17.82 -11.40
C LYS A 339 -2.73 16.34 -11.62
N GLN A 340 -2.24 15.49 -10.72
CA GLN A 340 -2.43 14.05 -10.83
C GLN A 340 -3.90 13.65 -10.64
N TRP A 341 -4.61 14.34 -9.74
CA TRP A 341 -6.04 14.13 -9.53
C TRP A 341 -6.87 14.47 -10.77
N ARG A 342 -6.61 15.65 -11.38
CA ARG A 342 -7.24 16.06 -12.65
C ARG A 342 -6.97 15.06 -13.77
N GLN A 343 -5.72 14.63 -13.94
CA GLN A 343 -5.36 13.63 -14.95
C GLN A 343 -6.17 12.33 -14.78
N GLY A 344 -6.43 11.91 -13.54
CA GLY A 344 -7.28 10.77 -13.26
C GLY A 344 -8.74 11.00 -13.68
N ILE A 345 -9.29 12.19 -13.42
CA ILE A 345 -10.66 12.55 -13.82
C ILE A 345 -10.77 12.65 -15.35
N ASP A 346 -9.84 13.33 -16.00
CA ASP A 346 -9.82 13.46 -17.46
C ASP A 346 -9.77 12.09 -18.13
N TYR A 347 -8.88 11.22 -17.62
CA TYR A 347 -8.80 9.85 -18.10
C TYR A 347 -10.12 9.07 -17.91
N ALA A 348 -10.82 9.28 -16.77
CA ALA A 348 -12.09 8.63 -16.51
C ALA A 348 -13.21 9.14 -17.42
N ILE A 349 -13.21 10.42 -17.80
CA ILE A 349 -14.15 10.99 -18.76
C ILE A 349 -13.91 10.41 -20.15
N GLU A 350 -12.66 10.39 -20.61
CA GLU A 350 -12.28 9.88 -21.94
C GLU A 350 -12.53 8.39 -22.09
N ASN A 351 -12.37 7.62 -21.03
CA ASN A 351 -12.47 6.14 -21.01
C ASN A 351 -13.69 5.68 -20.19
N ASN A 352 -14.78 6.43 -20.18
CA ASN A 352 -15.93 6.11 -19.34
C ASN A 352 -16.52 4.75 -19.64
N GLY A 353 -16.60 3.93 -18.62
CA GLY A 353 -17.12 2.55 -18.66
C GLY A 353 -18.42 2.36 -17.89
N TYR A 354 -19.09 3.47 -17.50
CA TYR A 354 -20.35 3.41 -16.77
C TYR A 354 -21.38 2.55 -17.50
N ASN A 355 -21.99 1.63 -16.79
CA ASN A 355 -23.02 0.75 -17.31
C ASN A 355 -23.93 0.26 -16.18
N GLU A 356 -25.09 -0.32 -16.55
CA GLU A 356 -26.08 -0.77 -15.58
C GLU A 356 -25.55 -1.83 -14.60
N ASN A 357 -24.66 -2.72 -15.01
CA ASN A 357 -24.09 -3.72 -14.14
C ASN A 357 -23.24 -3.09 -13.01
N TYR A 358 -22.39 -2.11 -13.33
CA TYR A 358 -21.62 -1.41 -12.30
C TYR A 358 -22.51 -0.53 -11.42
N LYS A 359 -23.51 0.13 -12.01
CA LYS A 359 -24.54 0.87 -11.27
C LYS A 359 -25.18 0.00 -10.19
N GLN A 360 -25.69 -1.16 -10.56
CA GLN A 360 -26.33 -2.07 -9.61
C GLN A 360 -25.35 -2.58 -8.52
N GLN A 361 -24.11 -2.87 -8.88
CA GLN A 361 -23.11 -3.24 -7.89
C GLN A 361 -22.84 -2.12 -6.88
N VAL A 362 -22.74 -0.86 -7.33
CA VAL A 362 -22.54 0.29 -6.43
C VAL A 362 -23.74 0.46 -5.52
N LEU A 363 -24.97 0.46 -6.05
CA LEU A 363 -26.20 0.60 -5.27
C LEU A 363 -26.32 -0.48 -4.19
N THR A 364 -26.14 -1.75 -4.57
CA THR A 364 -26.18 -2.88 -3.63
C THR A 364 -25.14 -2.78 -2.52
N ARG A 365 -23.92 -2.34 -2.84
CA ARG A 365 -22.85 -2.21 -1.85
C ARG A 365 -23.07 -1.01 -0.92
N GLU A 366 -23.56 0.11 -1.44
CA GLU A 366 -23.90 1.28 -0.62
C GLU A 366 -25.09 0.96 0.32
N GLU A 367 -26.08 0.20 -0.13
CA GLU A 367 -27.15 -0.31 0.72
C GLU A 367 -26.61 -1.22 1.84
N TYR A 368 -25.70 -2.12 1.51
CA TYR A 368 -25.02 -2.96 2.50
C TYR A 368 -24.30 -2.12 3.56
N PHE A 369 -23.49 -1.13 3.16
CA PHE A 369 -22.79 -0.27 4.09
C PHE A 369 -23.74 0.56 4.97
N LEU A 370 -24.85 1.04 4.40
CA LEU A 370 -25.87 1.72 5.19
C LEU A 370 -26.47 0.80 6.25
N ASN A 371 -26.76 -0.46 5.91
CA ASN A 371 -27.34 -1.44 6.82
C ASN A 371 -26.36 -1.87 7.93
N VAL A 372 -25.09 -2.03 7.62
CA VAL A 372 -24.07 -2.49 8.56
C VAL A 372 -23.52 -1.35 9.43
N TYR A 373 -23.27 -0.17 8.85
CA TYR A 373 -22.57 0.93 9.52
C TYR A 373 -23.44 2.16 9.78
N GLY A 374 -24.69 2.17 9.32
CA GLY A 374 -25.61 3.32 9.45
C GLY A 374 -25.22 4.53 8.61
N LYS A 375 -24.21 4.42 7.76
CA LYS A 375 -23.70 5.47 6.88
C LYS A 375 -23.09 4.90 5.61
N ASN A 376 -23.15 5.64 4.51
CA ASN A 376 -22.58 5.27 3.23
C ASN A 376 -22.26 6.51 2.38
N LEU A 377 -21.88 6.34 1.10
CA LEU A 377 -21.61 7.46 0.22
C LEU A 377 -22.85 8.34 -0.01
N TRP A 378 -24.05 7.76 -0.04
CA TRP A 378 -25.30 8.49 -0.28
C TRP A 378 -25.70 9.39 0.89
N THR A 379 -25.26 9.10 2.12
CA THR A 379 -25.40 10.00 3.25
C THR A 379 -24.54 11.25 3.12
N GLU A 380 -23.43 11.16 2.39
CA GLU A 380 -22.52 12.26 2.11
C GLU A 380 -22.83 12.99 0.79
N ARG A 381 -23.39 12.28 -0.19
CA ARG A 381 -23.69 12.78 -1.53
C ARG A 381 -25.09 12.33 -1.98
N PRO A 382 -26.15 12.85 -1.36
CA PRO A 382 -27.53 12.55 -1.77
C PRO A 382 -27.83 13.00 -3.21
N ASP A 383 -27.17 14.03 -3.69
CA ASP A 383 -27.23 14.49 -5.08
C ASP A 383 -26.75 13.44 -6.08
N TRP A 384 -25.69 12.70 -5.76
CA TRP A 384 -25.21 11.61 -6.59
C TRP A 384 -26.15 10.39 -6.55
N PHE A 385 -26.78 10.13 -5.41
CA PHE A 385 -27.77 9.08 -5.30
C PHE A 385 -28.96 9.32 -6.24
N GLU A 386 -29.42 10.56 -6.38
CA GLU A 386 -30.48 10.91 -7.33
C GLU A 386 -30.06 10.62 -8.78
N ILE A 387 -28.80 10.88 -9.15
CA ILE A 387 -28.26 10.56 -10.48
C ILE A 387 -28.21 9.05 -10.70
N TYR A 388 -27.74 8.29 -9.70
CA TYR A 388 -27.66 6.84 -9.79
C TYR A 388 -29.04 6.16 -9.87
N ASN A 389 -30.11 6.77 -9.36
CA ASN A 389 -31.46 6.20 -9.37
C ASN A 389 -32.30 6.55 -10.61
N ARG A 390 -31.81 7.40 -11.49
CA ARG A 390 -32.42 7.65 -12.80
C ARG A 390 -32.12 6.51 -13.76
#